data_5fb4ca895adddff684b6a59d92ec3bc8
#
_entry.id   5fb4ca895adddff684b6a59d92ec3bc8
#
_cell.length_a   1.000
_cell.length_b   1.000
_cell.length_c   1.000
_cell.angle_alpha   90.00
_cell.angle_beta   90.00
_cell.angle_gamma   90.00
#
_symmetry.space_group_name_H-M   'P 1'
#
loop_
_entity.id
_entity.type
_entity.pdbx_description
1 polymer ?
#
loop_
_entity_poly.entity_id
_entity_poly.type
_entity_poly.pdbx_seq_one_letter_code
_entity_poly.pdbx_strand_id
1 'polypeptide(L)'
;MQQHVAQPHLQRVLEIGCGSGFFTRLFMQYYSFDHLFLNDLYAEVKQHFPEADRLLWGIGNIETLPLPQSLDMVLSCSALQWISDLKALLLNIAQALNPSGHLCFASYTDNNLKEIKALTGQGLDYLPLAEVCELLESLGFDILLQTEEQMTLHFEHPKQVLQHIKAT
;
A
#
# COMPACT_ATOMS: atom_id res chain seq x y z
N MET A 1 -6.09 -2.86 -12.07
CA MET A 1 -5.48 -1.55 -12.29
C MET A 1 -5.49 -1.15 -13.77
N GLN A 2 -4.87 -1.86 -14.70
CA GLN A 2 -4.80 -1.49 -16.14
C GLN A 2 -6.15 -1.24 -16.83
N GLN A 3 -7.22 -1.89 -16.42
CA GLN A 3 -8.56 -1.70 -16.99
C GLN A 3 -9.24 -0.39 -16.57
N HIS A 4 -8.78 0.20 -15.47
CA HIS A 4 -9.39 1.38 -14.85
C HIS A 4 -8.50 2.63 -14.94
N VAL A 5 -7.21 2.46 -15.14
CA VAL A 5 -6.24 3.55 -15.31
C VAL A 5 -5.74 3.52 -16.74
N ALA A 6 -6.34 4.34 -17.58
CA ALA A 6 -6.09 4.35 -19.03
C ALA A 6 -4.80 5.09 -19.45
N GLN A 7 -4.13 5.78 -18.53
CA GLN A 7 -2.92 6.54 -18.84
C GLN A 7 -1.67 5.68 -18.65
N PRO A 8 -0.96 5.29 -19.73
CA PRO A 8 0.27 4.49 -19.61
C PRO A 8 1.47 5.29 -19.12
N HIS A 9 1.38 6.63 -19.11
CA HIS A 9 2.41 7.55 -18.63
C HIS A 9 1.84 8.46 -17.55
N LEU A 10 2.53 8.51 -16.41
CA LEU A 10 2.18 9.29 -15.23
C LEU A 10 3.31 10.28 -14.94
N GLN A 11 3.01 11.49 -14.50
CA GLN A 11 4.06 12.44 -14.15
C GLN A 11 4.64 12.14 -12.77
N ARG A 12 3.78 12.00 -11.77
CA ARG A 12 4.19 11.87 -10.37
C ARG A 12 3.44 10.74 -9.68
N VAL A 13 4.19 9.77 -9.20
CA VAL A 13 3.66 8.59 -8.51
C VAL A 13 4.28 8.48 -7.13
N LEU A 14 3.51 8.15 -6.11
CA LEU A 14 3.99 7.79 -4.78
C LEU A 14 3.70 6.32 -4.51
N GLU A 15 4.70 5.57 -4.08
CA GLU A 15 4.53 4.23 -3.51
C GLU A 15 4.81 4.26 -2.01
N ILE A 16 3.84 3.83 -1.20
CA ILE A 16 3.93 3.75 0.26
C ILE A 16 4.27 2.32 0.65
N GLY A 17 5.40 2.14 1.35
CA GLY A 17 5.89 0.84 1.78
C GLY A 17 6.47 0.02 0.61
N CYS A 18 7.49 0.57 -0.08
CA CYS A 18 8.05 -0.07 -1.26
C CYS A 18 8.81 -1.38 -0.98
N GLY A 19 9.28 -1.60 0.23
CA GLY A 19 9.94 -2.81 0.70
C GLY A 19 11.07 -3.27 -0.23
N SER A 20 11.04 -4.54 -0.63
CA SER A 20 12.02 -5.11 -1.55
C SER A 20 11.88 -4.65 -3.02
N GLY A 21 10.89 -3.80 -3.32
CA GLY A 21 10.63 -3.32 -4.67
C GLY A 21 9.94 -4.35 -5.58
N PHE A 22 9.36 -5.41 -5.02
CA PHE A 22 8.67 -6.43 -5.82
C PHE A 22 7.49 -5.81 -6.60
N PHE A 23 6.62 -5.08 -5.90
CA PHE A 23 5.47 -4.43 -6.50
C PHE A 23 5.90 -3.28 -7.42
N THR A 24 6.89 -2.48 -7.00
CA THR A 24 7.49 -1.41 -7.82
C THR A 24 7.93 -1.93 -9.18
N ARG A 25 8.71 -3.03 -9.21
CA ARG A 25 9.19 -3.63 -10.46
C ARG A 25 8.05 -4.12 -11.35
N LEU A 26 6.99 -4.66 -10.75
CA LEU A 26 5.80 -5.06 -11.50
C LEU A 26 5.07 -3.84 -12.08
N PHE A 27 4.89 -2.79 -11.29
CA PHE A 27 4.31 -1.53 -11.75
C PHE A 27 5.06 -0.94 -12.94
N MET A 28 6.39 -0.90 -12.87
CA MET A 28 7.26 -0.36 -13.92
C MET A 28 7.22 -1.15 -15.25
N GLN A 29 6.69 -2.36 -15.27
CA GLN A 29 6.47 -3.12 -16.51
C GLN A 29 5.28 -2.60 -17.33
N TYR A 30 4.34 -1.94 -16.68
CA TYR A 30 3.07 -1.52 -17.27
C TYR A 30 2.90 -0.01 -17.37
N TYR A 31 3.62 0.75 -16.57
CA TYR A 31 3.51 2.21 -16.48
C TYR A 31 4.88 2.87 -16.60
N SER A 32 4.92 3.97 -17.34
CA SER A 32 6.06 4.92 -17.33
C SER A 32 5.72 6.12 -16.46
N PHE A 33 6.75 6.79 -15.95
CA PHE A 33 6.57 7.95 -15.08
C PHE A 33 7.78 8.89 -15.20
N ASP A 34 7.55 10.16 -14.86
CA ASP A 34 8.63 11.14 -14.75
C ASP A 34 9.32 11.00 -13.39
N HIS A 35 8.54 10.94 -12.29
CA HIS A 35 9.05 10.78 -10.94
C HIS A 35 8.25 9.73 -10.16
N LEU A 36 8.97 8.80 -9.55
CA LEU A 36 8.42 7.84 -8.60
C LEU A 36 9.00 8.12 -7.22
N PHE A 37 8.15 8.58 -6.31
CA PHE A 37 8.48 8.76 -4.90
C PHE A 37 8.31 7.42 -4.19
N LEU A 38 9.38 6.91 -3.62
CA LEU A 38 9.41 5.64 -2.90
C LEU A 38 9.49 5.92 -1.40
N ASN A 39 8.46 5.54 -0.69
CA ASN A 39 8.44 5.61 0.77
C ASN A 39 8.66 4.24 1.38
N ASP A 40 9.44 4.20 2.43
CA ASP A 40 9.54 3.09 3.38
C ASP A 40 10.02 3.61 4.73
N LEU A 41 9.75 2.84 5.80
CA LEU A 41 10.19 3.18 7.14
C LEU A 41 11.72 3.09 7.28
N TYR A 42 12.35 2.15 6.55
CA TYR A 42 13.75 1.81 6.66
C TYR A 42 14.57 2.17 5.42
N ALA A 43 15.73 2.79 5.62
CA ALA A 43 16.59 3.25 4.52
C ALA A 43 17.26 2.08 3.76
N GLU A 44 17.36 0.92 4.39
CA GLU A 44 17.98 -0.30 3.85
C GLU A 44 17.27 -0.80 2.59
N VAL A 45 16.00 -0.46 2.40
CA VAL A 45 15.26 -0.84 1.19
C VAL A 45 15.90 -0.29 -0.09
N LYS A 46 16.63 0.82 -0.01
CA LYS A 46 17.30 1.44 -1.17
C LYS A 46 18.25 0.48 -1.90
N GLN A 47 18.86 -0.48 -1.18
CA GLN A 47 19.75 -1.47 -1.79
C GLN A 47 19.06 -2.37 -2.85
N HIS A 48 17.72 -2.43 -2.84
CA HIS A 48 16.94 -3.23 -3.77
C HIS A 48 16.62 -2.51 -5.08
N PHE A 49 17.00 -1.23 -5.19
CA PHE A 49 16.68 -0.38 -6.31
C PHE A 49 17.94 0.13 -7.02
N PRO A 50 17.91 0.29 -8.35
CA PRO A 50 18.99 0.96 -9.06
C PRO A 50 19.02 2.45 -8.69
N GLU A 51 20.19 3.05 -8.75
CA GLU A 51 20.31 4.51 -8.72
C GLU A 51 19.71 5.10 -10.00
N ALA A 52 18.75 6.00 -9.86
CA ALA A 52 18.12 6.68 -10.98
C ALA A 52 17.49 8.00 -10.51
N ASP A 53 17.72 9.08 -11.26
CA ASP A 53 17.27 10.44 -10.92
C ASP A 53 15.73 10.54 -10.77
N ARG A 54 15.00 9.67 -11.46
CA ARG A 54 13.54 9.63 -11.38
C ARG A 54 12.99 8.91 -10.14
N LEU A 55 13.84 8.23 -9.36
CA LEU A 55 13.47 7.57 -8.10
C LEU A 55 13.81 8.50 -6.94
N LEU A 56 12.79 9.03 -6.30
CA LEU A 56 12.90 9.97 -5.19
C LEU A 56 12.52 9.28 -3.89
N TRP A 57 13.24 9.58 -2.81
CA TRP A 57 13.09 8.84 -1.56
C TRP A 57 12.47 9.66 -0.44
N GLY A 58 11.44 9.11 0.19
CA GLY A 58 10.85 9.57 1.44
C GLY A 58 11.02 8.51 2.52
N ILE A 59 12.19 8.46 3.17
CA ILE A 59 12.46 7.46 4.22
C ILE A 59 11.93 7.97 5.55
N GLY A 60 11.12 7.15 6.21
CA GLY A 60 10.51 7.42 7.50
C GLY A 60 9.02 7.10 7.53
N ASN A 61 8.40 7.38 8.68
CA ASN A 61 6.98 7.15 8.87
C ASN A 61 6.15 8.09 7.98
N ILE A 62 5.37 7.49 7.07
CA ILE A 62 4.53 8.22 6.11
C ILE A 62 3.46 9.09 6.79
N GLU A 63 3.03 8.74 8.01
CA GLU A 63 2.06 9.53 8.77
C GLU A 63 2.61 10.90 9.20
N THR A 64 3.93 11.05 9.24
CA THR A 64 4.60 12.29 9.67
C THR A 64 5.39 13.00 8.58
N LEU A 65 5.63 12.32 7.46
CA LEU A 65 6.33 12.90 6.33
C LEU A 65 5.40 13.79 5.49
N PRO A 66 5.89 14.92 4.96
CA PRO A 66 5.12 15.68 3.98
C PRO A 66 4.98 14.88 2.69
N LEU A 67 3.74 14.72 2.21
CA LEU A 67 3.49 14.04 0.95
C LEU A 67 3.87 14.93 -0.24
N PRO A 68 4.45 14.34 -1.31
CA PRO A 68 4.59 15.03 -2.58
C PRO A 68 3.21 15.47 -3.07
N GLN A 69 3.14 16.63 -3.70
CA GLN A 69 1.88 17.19 -4.20
C GLN A 69 1.72 16.94 -5.70
N SER A 70 0.50 17.12 -6.20
CA SER A 70 0.15 16.94 -7.62
C SER A 70 0.47 15.53 -8.11
N LEU A 71 0.05 14.54 -7.35
CA LEU A 71 0.22 13.14 -7.67
C LEU A 71 -0.83 12.65 -8.65
N ASP A 72 -0.43 11.90 -9.67
CA ASP A 72 -1.35 11.21 -10.57
C ASP A 72 -1.77 9.86 -9.99
N MET A 73 -0.89 9.28 -9.16
CA MET A 73 -1.18 7.99 -8.54
C MET A 73 -0.47 7.83 -7.20
N VAL A 74 -1.17 7.21 -6.26
CA VAL A 74 -0.61 6.67 -5.02
C VAL A 74 -0.79 5.17 -5.01
N LEU A 75 0.27 4.45 -4.70
CA LEU A 75 0.34 2.99 -4.67
C LEU A 75 0.70 2.51 -3.28
N SER A 76 0.13 1.37 -2.85
CA SER A 76 0.59 0.67 -1.67
C SER A 76 0.27 -0.81 -1.76
N CYS A 77 1.20 -1.66 -1.39
CA CYS A 77 0.98 -3.10 -1.33
C CYS A 77 1.45 -3.63 0.03
N SER A 78 0.49 -4.12 0.82
CA SER A 78 0.76 -4.71 2.15
C SER A 78 1.51 -3.77 3.12
N ALA A 79 1.18 -2.46 3.10
CA ALA A 79 1.75 -1.49 4.03
C ALA A 79 0.70 -0.70 4.83
N LEU A 80 -0.49 -0.46 4.27
CA LEU A 80 -1.50 0.38 4.93
C LEU A 80 -2.05 -0.23 6.23
N GLN A 81 -1.94 -1.53 6.44
CA GLN A 81 -2.34 -2.18 7.69
C GLN A 81 -1.51 -1.78 8.91
N TRP A 82 -0.34 -1.16 8.70
CA TRP A 82 0.55 -0.71 9.77
C TRP A 82 0.32 0.76 10.18
N ILE A 83 -0.60 1.44 9.49
CA ILE A 83 -0.89 2.86 9.72
C ILE A 83 -1.77 3.01 10.95
N SER A 84 -1.37 3.87 11.88
CA SER A 84 -2.07 4.10 13.14
C SER A 84 -3.34 4.93 12.94
N ASP A 85 -3.27 5.96 12.09
CA ASP A 85 -4.42 6.80 11.71
C ASP A 85 -4.62 6.76 10.19
N LEU A 86 -5.25 5.66 9.73
CA LEU A 86 -5.52 5.46 8.31
C LEU A 86 -6.38 6.57 7.74
N LYS A 87 -7.34 7.11 8.51
CA LYS A 87 -8.20 8.20 8.06
C LYS A 87 -7.42 9.47 7.77
N ALA A 88 -6.52 9.86 8.67
CA ALA A 88 -5.69 11.03 8.48
C ALA A 88 -4.75 10.87 7.27
N LEU A 89 -4.15 9.68 7.10
CA LEU A 89 -3.31 9.41 5.94
C LEU A 89 -4.11 9.48 4.64
N LEU A 90 -5.27 8.84 4.56
CA LEU A 90 -6.13 8.86 3.36
C LEU A 90 -6.61 10.29 3.02
N LEU A 91 -6.90 11.11 4.02
CA LEU A 91 -7.22 12.52 3.81
C LEU A 91 -6.02 13.29 3.20
N ASN A 92 -4.83 13.08 3.72
CA ASN A 92 -3.61 13.69 3.18
C ASN A 92 -3.34 13.22 1.74
N ILE A 93 -3.59 11.94 1.44
CA ILE A 93 -3.48 11.38 0.08
C ILE A 93 -4.50 12.05 -0.85
N ALA A 94 -5.76 12.19 -0.43
CA ALA A 94 -6.79 12.86 -1.22
C ALA A 94 -6.40 14.30 -1.57
N GLN A 95 -5.79 15.04 -0.64
CA GLN A 95 -5.30 16.40 -0.87
C GLN A 95 -4.05 16.46 -1.77
N ALA A 96 -3.23 15.41 -1.77
CA ALA A 96 -2.00 15.33 -2.56
C ALA A 96 -2.25 14.90 -4.01
N LEU A 97 -3.34 14.20 -4.27
CA LEU A 97 -3.72 13.74 -5.60
C LEU A 97 -4.25 14.88 -6.48
N ASN A 98 -3.97 14.79 -7.77
CA ASN A 98 -4.62 15.58 -8.80
C ASN A 98 -6.12 15.23 -8.89
N PRO A 99 -7.00 16.10 -9.44
CA PRO A 99 -8.45 15.87 -9.51
C PRO A 99 -8.89 14.57 -10.19
N SER A 100 -8.06 13.95 -11.02
CA SER A 100 -8.30 12.63 -11.63
C SER A 100 -7.26 11.62 -11.22
N GLY A 101 -6.58 11.87 -10.12
CA GLY A 101 -5.55 10.98 -9.59
C GLY A 101 -6.15 9.71 -8.98
N HIS A 102 -5.36 8.67 -8.92
CA HIS A 102 -5.78 7.34 -8.48
C HIS A 102 -5.07 6.91 -7.21
N LEU A 103 -5.82 6.33 -6.28
CA LEU A 103 -5.30 5.57 -5.16
C LEU A 103 -5.51 4.08 -5.45
N CYS A 104 -4.43 3.31 -5.51
CA CYS A 104 -4.47 1.86 -5.75
C CYS A 104 -3.71 1.16 -4.62
N PHE A 105 -4.38 0.31 -3.86
CA PHE A 105 -3.71 -0.41 -2.79
C PHE A 105 -4.25 -1.82 -2.59
N ALA A 106 -3.42 -2.67 -2.01
CA ALA A 106 -3.79 -3.95 -1.44
C ALA A 106 -3.42 -3.96 0.03
N SER A 107 -4.34 -4.45 0.87
CA SER A 107 -4.16 -4.55 2.31
C SER A 107 -4.89 -5.78 2.82
N TYR A 108 -4.87 -6.00 4.12
CA TYR A 108 -5.58 -7.09 4.77
C TYR A 108 -6.87 -6.59 5.41
N THR A 109 -7.87 -7.48 5.50
CA THR A 109 -9.15 -7.25 6.17
C THR A 109 -9.23 -8.01 7.50
N ASP A 110 -10.29 -7.83 8.24
CA ASP A 110 -10.54 -8.35 9.58
C ASP A 110 -10.43 -9.87 9.70
N ASN A 111 -10.54 -10.61 8.60
CA ASN A 111 -10.35 -12.06 8.57
C ASN A 111 -8.87 -12.52 8.49
N ASN A 112 -7.92 -11.59 8.34
CA ASN A 112 -6.50 -11.96 8.24
C ASN A 112 -5.97 -12.50 9.56
N LEU A 113 -5.33 -13.67 9.49
CA LEU A 113 -4.71 -14.35 10.65
C LEU A 113 -5.66 -14.54 11.85
N LYS A 114 -6.97 -14.68 11.61
CA LYS A 114 -8.00 -14.79 12.65
C LYS A 114 -7.75 -15.93 13.62
N GLU A 115 -7.19 -17.06 13.15
CA GLU A 115 -6.84 -18.21 13.98
C GLU A 115 -5.71 -17.86 14.97
N ILE A 116 -4.74 -17.07 14.54
CA ILE A 116 -3.63 -16.61 15.40
C ILE A 116 -4.16 -15.65 16.46
N LYS A 117 -4.99 -14.68 16.06
CA LYS A 117 -5.62 -13.74 16.98
C LYS A 117 -6.50 -14.46 18.01
N ALA A 118 -7.27 -15.46 17.59
CA ALA A 118 -8.10 -16.27 18.49
C ALA A 118 -7.29 -17.07 19.50
N LEU A 119 -6.12 -17.59 19.12
CA LEU A 119 -5.26 -18.40 19.99
C LEU A 119 -4.39 -17.56 20.93
N THR A 120 -3.90 -16.41 20.47
CA THR A 120 -2.88 -15.62 21.19
C THR A 120 -3.43 -14.36 21.83
N GLY A 121 -4.59 -13.90 21.39
CA GLY A 121 -5.12 -12.57 21.71
C GLY A 121 -4.32 -11.41 21.09
N GLN A 122 -3.37 -11.70 20.20
CA GLN A 122 -2.50 -10.71 19.56
C GLN A 122 -2.76 -10.66 18.05
N GLY A 123 -2.67 -9.47 17.47
CA GLY A 123 -2.85 -9.22 16.04
C GLY A 123 -3.14 -7.75 15.79
N LEU A 124 -3.12 -7.34 14.54
CA LEU A 124 -3.56 -6.01 14.13
C LEU A 124 -5.10 -5.95 14.11
N ASP A 125 -5.62 -4.77 14.32
CA ASP A 125 -7.05 -4.49 14.14
C ASP A 125 -7.29 -4.04 12.70
N TYR A 126 -7.58 -5.00 11.84
CA TYR A 126 -7.89 -4.73 10.45
C TYR A 126 -9.34 -4.26 10.31
N LEU A 127 -9.57 -3.29 9.43
CA LEU A 127 -10.93 -2.87 9.09
C LEU A 127 -11.57 -3.85 8.08
N PRO A 128 -12.87 -4.15 8.22
CA PRO A 128 -13.62 -4.82 7.18
C PRO A 128 -13.59 -4.02 5.86
N LEU A 129 -13.67 -4.72 4.72
CA LEU A 129 -13.66 -4.07 3.41
C LEU A 129 -14.75 -2.98 3.27
N ALA A 130 -15.94 -3.23 3.80
CA ALA A 130 -17.04 -2.26 3.76
C ALA A 130 -16.68 -0.94 4.48
N GLU A 131 -16.07 -1.02 5.65
CA GLU A 131 -15.66 0.17 6.41
C GLU A 131 -14.54 0.95 5.71
N VAL A 132 -13.62 0.25 5.03
CA VAL A 132 -12.59 0.89 4.22
C VAL A 132 -13.23 1.63 3.03
N CYS A 133 -14.20 1.04 2.36
CA CYS A 133 -14.92 1.68 1.26
C CYS A 133 -15.71 2.91 1.74
N GLU A 134 -16.48 2.78 2.82
CA GLU A 134 -17.22 3.91 3.41
C GLU A 134 -16.28 5.07 3.80
N LEU A 135 -15.12 4.74 4.37
CA LEU A 135 -14.11 5.73 4.71
C LEU A 135 -13.60 6.46 3.45
N LEU A 136 -13.25 5.73 2.38
CA LEU A 136 -12.79 6.32 1.12
C LEU A 136 -13.85 7.22 0.49
N GLU A 137 -15.09 6.76 0.41
CA GLU A 137 -16.22 7.55 -0.12
C GLU A 137 -16.45 8.82 0.71
N SER A 138 -16.33 8.74 2.04
CA SER A 138 -16.45 9.90 2.94
C SER A 138 -15.38 10.98 2.70
N LEU A 139 -14.24 10.58 2.13
CA LEU A 139 -13.11 11.45 1.76
C LEU A 139 -13.17 11.91 0.30
N GLY A 140 -14.22 11.57 -0.44
CA GLY A 140 -14.46 12.01 -1.81
C GLY A 140 -13.83 11.14 -2.89
N PHE A 141 -13.45 9.90 -2.58
CA PHE A 141 -13.01 8.94 -3.59
C PHE A 141 -14.21 8.23 -4.23
N ASP A 142 -14.12 8.02 -5.54
CA ASP A 142 -15.00 7.12 -6.28
C ASP A 142 -14.36 5.72 -6.33
N ILE A 143 -15.06 4.69 -5.87
CA ILE A 143 -14.55 3.31 -5.87
C ILE A 143 -14.69 2.71 -7.27
N LEU A 144 -13.57 2.57 -7.98
CA LEU A 144 -13.55 1.99 -9.33
C LEU A 144 -13.48 0.47 -9.33
N LEU A 145 -12.83 -0.09 -8.32
CA LEU A 145 -12.67 -1.53 -8.15
C LEU A 145 -12.47 -1.87 -6.68
N GLN A 146 -13.20 -2.86 -6.22
CA GLN A 146 -12.97 -3.51 -4.93
C GLN A 146 -13.04 -5.02 -5.10
N THR A 147 -12.12 -5.74 -4.49
CA THR A 147 -12.12 -7.20 -4.44
C THR A 147 -11.61 -7.65 -3.08
N GLU A 148 -12.16 -8.74 -2.58
CA GLU A 148 -11.64 -9.43 -1.40
C GLU A 148 -11.48 -10.90 -1.74
N GLU A 149 -10.33 -11.45 -1.40
CA GLU A 149 -10.03 -12.87 -1.58
C GLU A 149 -9.63 -13.47 -0.24
N GLN A 150 -10.18 -14.62 0.09
CA GLN A 150 -9.79 -15.39 1.27
C GLN A 150 -8.93 -16.57 0.85
N MET A 151 -7.70 -16.61 1.36
CA MET A 151 -6.78 -17.72 1.15
C MET A 151 -6.53 -18.44 2.47
N THR A 152 -6.65 -19.77 2.46
CA THR A 152 -6.28 -20.59 3.62
C THR A 152 -4.96 -21.28 3.35
N LEU A 153 -3.96 -21.01 4.19
CA LEU A 153 -2.67 -21.67 4.15
C LEU A 153 -2.63 -22.82 5.15
N HIS A 154 -2.16 -23.98 4.69
CA HIS A 154 -2.00 -25.17 5.52
C HIS A 154 -0.52 -25.40 5.83
N PHE A 155 -0.21 -25.60 7.08
CA PHE A 155 1.16 -25.87 7.54
C PHE A 155 1.19 -27.19 8.29
N GLU A 156 2.23 -27.99 8.05
CA GLU A 156 2.41 -29.29 8.73
C GLU A 156 2.90 -29.14 10.17
N HIS A 157 3.52 -27.98 10.50
CA HIS A 157 4.09 -27.76 11.82
C HIS A 157 3.93 -26.29 12.27
N PRO A 158 3.60 -26.01 13.56
CA PRO A 158 3.44 -24.64 14.08
C PRO A 158 4.61 -23.69 13.84
N LYS A 159 5.85 -24.21 13.79
CA LYS A 159 7.03 -23.40 13.46
C LYS A 159 6.94 -22.75 12.07
N GLN A 160 6.33 -23.42 11.10
CA GLN A 160 6.15 -22.89 9.74
C GLN A 160 5.20 -21.69 9.74
N VAL A 161 4.14 -21.73 10.56
CA VAL A 161 3.24 -20.60 10.76
C VAL A 161 4.01 -19.39 11.28
N LEU A 162 4.81 -19.58 12.34
CA LEU A 162 5.63 -18.49 12.91
C LEU A 162 6.68 -17.96 11.93
N GLN A 163 7.26 -18.80 11.10
CA GLN A 163 8.19 -18.38 10.05
C GLN A 163 7.49 -17.57 8.97
N HIS A 164 6.29 -17.99 8.57
CA HIS A 164 5.46 -17.27 7.61
C HIS A 164 5.11 -15.87 8.14
N ILE A 165 4.59 -15.77 9.36
CA ILE A 165 4.22 -14.48 9.98
C ILE A 165 5.43 -13.52 10.10
N LYS A 166 6.62 -14.05 10.33
CA LYS A 166 7.85 -13.22 10.41
C LYS A 166 8.37 -12.75 9.05
N ALA A 167 7.97 -13.40 7.98
CA ALA A 167 8.40 -13.10 6.62
C ALA A 167 7.44 -12.17 5.88
N THR A 168 6.25 -11.97 6.41
CA THR A 168 5.19 -11.06 5.91
C THR A 168 5.08 -9.83 6.78
#